data_c25db0b43af8db7585ea1bf4fe6b862e
#
_entry.id   c25db0b43af8db7585ea1bf4fe6b862e
#
_cell.length_a   1.000
_cell.length_b   1.000
_cell.length_c   1.000
_cell.angle_alpha   90.00
_cell.angle_beta   90.00
_cell.angle_gamma   90.00
#
_symmetry.space_group_name_H-M   'P 1'
#
loop_
_entity.id
_entity.type
_entity.pdbx_description
1 polymer ?
#
loop_
_entity_poly.entity_id
_entity_poly.type
_entity_poly.pdbx_seq_one_letter_code
_entity_poly.pdbx_strand_id
1 'polypeptide(L)'
;MKNFKVIQMRVLLPVLLLSLVAANIWAADPPVEITKKDRCPVCGMFVYKYPKWVALIVFQDGGYYFYDGAKDMFKHLFNTAKYTPGRSAETIKEIYVTDYYDVELIDAKTAFYVIGSDVLGPMGHELLPFKDRESAQEFLEDHKGKSILRFQEVTPAIIESLDRRQ
;
A
#
# COMPACT_ATOMS: atom_id res chain seq x y z
N MET A 1 15.70 -42.41 -71.70
CA MET A 1 15.70 -42.99 -70.38
C MET A 1 16.56 -42.11 -69.49
N LYS A 2 15.99 -41.17 -68.77
CA LYS A 2 16.71 -40.30 -67.82
C LYS A 2 15.90 -40.22 -66.50
N ASN A 3 16.48 -40.79 -65.43
CA ASN A 3 15.91 -40.83 -64.10
C ASN A 3 15.91 -39.43 -63.44
N PHE A 4 14.74 -38.90 -63.11
CA PHE A 4 14.64 -37.67 -62.37
C PHE A 4 14.53 -38.03 -60.89
N LYS A 5 15.61 -37.77 -60.11
CA LYS A 5 15.62 -37.86 -58.65
C LYS A 5 14.95 -36.63 -58.10
N VAL A 6 13.79 -36.84 -57.45
CA VAL A 6 13.13 -35.81 -56.69
C VAL A 6 13.84 -35.67 -55.33
N ILE A 7 14.48 -34.51 -55.17
CA ILE A 7 15.10 -34.13 -53.87
C ILE A 7 13.97 -33.60 -52.97
N GLN A 8 13.64 -34.37 -51.96
CA GLN A 8 12.76 -33.95 -50.87
C GLN A 8 13.54 -32.98 -49.96
N MET A 9 13.27 -31.70 -50.11
CA MET A 9 13.76 -30.66 -49.20
C MET A 9 12.87 -30.61 -47.97
N ARG A 10 13.33 -31.25 -46.86
CA ARG A 10 12.69 -31.16 -45.57
C ARG A 10 12.95 -29.77 -44.98
N VAL A 11 11.96 -28.90 -45.04
CA VAL A 11 11.97 -27.62 -44.31
C VAL A 11 11.71 -27.92 -42.82
N LEU A 12 12.75 -27.87 -42.03
CA LEU A 12 12.69 -27.88 -40.58
C LEU A 12 12.24 -26.48 -40.11
N LEU A 13 10.97 -26.38 -39.72
CA LEU A 13 10.42 -25.19 -39.07
C LEU A 13 10.89 -25.18 -37.60
N PRO A 14 11.68 -24.20 -37.14
CA PRO A 14 11.95 -24.08 -35.71
C PRO A 14 10.69 -23.54 -35.02
N VAL A 15 10.07 -24.38 -34.22
CA VAL A 15 9.02 -23.96 -33.29
C VAL A 15 9.70 -23.12 -32.20
N LEU A 16 9.60 -21.81 -32.33
CA LEU A 16 10.01 -20.87 -31.28
C LEU A 16 8.98 -20.95 -30.12
N LEU A 17 9.30 -21.78 -29.12
CA LEU A 17 8.55 -21.80 -27.85
C LEU A 17 8.82 -20.48 -27.13
N LEU A 18 7.91 -19.52 -27.32
CA LEU A 18 7.84 -18.29 -26.52
C LEU A 18 7.28 -18.68 -25.15
N SER A 19 8.18 -19.06 -24.21
CA SER A 19 7.83 -19.25 -22.81
C SER A 19 7.45 -17.89 -22.22
N LEU A 20 6.14 -17.61 -22.12
CA LEU A 20 5.63 -16.55 -21.24
C LEU A 20 6.01 -16.91 -19.80
N VAL A 21 7.09 -16.32 -19.31
CA VAL A 21 7.37 -16.26 -17.88
C VAL A 21 6.34 -15.28 -17.31
N ALA A 22 5.22 -15.80 -16.82
CA ALA A 22 4.31 -15.05 -15.96
C ALA A 22 5.12 -14.72 -14.70
N ALA A 23 5.61 -13.49 -14.59
CA ALA A 23 6.15 -12.96 -13.34
C ALA A 23 4.98 -12.92 -12.35
N ASN A 24 4.89 -13.93 -11.49
CA ASN A 24 4.04 -13.85 -10.32
C ASN A 24 4.64 -12.74 -9.46
N ILE A 25 4.04 -11.56 -9.49
CA ILE A 25 4.27 -10.49 -8.53
C ILE A 25 3.61 -10.98 -7.24
N TRP A 26 4.34 -11.77 -6.48
CA TRP A 26 3.94 -12.09 -5.12
C TRP A 26 4.05 -10.78 -4.34
N ALA A 27 2.94 -10.34 -3.76
CA ALA A 27 3.01 -9.36 -2.69
C ALA A 27 3.98 -9.93 -1.65
N ALA A 28 5.10 -9.26 -1.43
CA ALA A 28 6.04 -9.69 -0.42
C ALA A 28 5.32 -9.60 0.93
N ASP A 29 5.37 -10.68 1.72
CA ASP A 29 4.87 -10.62 3.09
C ASP A 29 5.48 -9.42 3.81
N PRO A 30 4.71 -8.73 4.65
CA PRO A 30 5.24 -7.59 5.38
C PRO A 30 6.49 -8.02 6.15
N PRO A 31 7.56 -7.22 6.13
CA PRO A 31 8.85 -7.63 6.67
C PRO A 31 8.83 -7.85 8.19
N VAL A 32 7.72 -7.55 8.85
CA VAL A 32 7.60 -7.58 10.31
C VAL A 32 6.18 -7.94 10.74
N GLU A 33 6.04 -8.81 11.75
CA GLU A 33 4.75 -9.14 12.37
C GLU A 33 4.42 -8.21 13.53
N ILE A 34 3.14 -7.84 13.66
CA ILE A 34 2.64 -7.02 14.77
C ILE A 34 2.63 -7.85 16.06
N THR A 35 3.18 -7.28 17.11
CA THR A 35 3.14 -7.86 18.45
C THR A 35 2.17 -7.09 19.37
N LYS A 36 1.81 -7.70 20.51
CA LYS A 36 0.97 -7.03 21.53
C LYS A 36 1.65 -5.82 22.19
N LYS A 37 2.95 -5.59 21.94
CA LYS A 37 3.72 -4.48 22.50
C LYS A 37 3.76 -3.27 21.57
N ASP A 38 3.43 -3.46 20.28
CA ASP A 38 3.54 -2.40 19.28
C ASP A 38 2.50 -1.31 19.53
N ARG A 39 3.00 -0.10 19.64
CA ARG A 39 2.21 1.12 19.85
C ARG A 39 2.42 2.08 18.69
N CYS A 40 1.35 2.74 18.28
CA CYS A 40 1.42 3.88 17.39
C CYS A 40 2.25 5.00 18.02
N PRO A 41 3.34 5.47 17.39
CA PRO A 41 4.18 6.52 17.97
C PRO A 41 3.50 7.89 18.01
N VAL A 42 2.37 8.05 17.31
CA VAL A 42 1.63 9.32 17.21
C VAL A 42 0.58 9.44 18.32
N CYS A 43 -0.27 8.42 18.47
CA CYS A 43 -1.39 8.45 19.43
C CYS A 43 -1.19 7.52 20.66
N GLY A 44 -0.20 6.62 20.63
CA GLY A 44 0.11 5.70 21.74
C GLY A 44 -0.79 4.46 21.81
N MET A 45 -1.75 4.29 20.89
CA MET A 45 -2.67 3.16 20.90
C MET A 45 -1.94 1.85 20.55
N PHE A 46 -2.42 0.73 21.10
CA PHE A 46 -1.93 -0.60 20.77
C PHE A 46 -2.45 -1.02 19.38
N VAL A 47 -1.55 -1.13 18.42
CA VAL A 47 -1.90 -1.35 17.01
C VAL A 47 -2.56 -2.70 16.77
N TYR A 48 -2.16 -3.76 17.49
CA TYR A 48 -2.73 -5.10 17.34
C TYR A 48 -4.25 -5.17 17.57
N LYS A 49 -4.84 -4.15 18.20
CA LYS A 49 -6.30 -4.07 18.41
C LYS A 49 -7.07 -3.64 17.16
N TYR A 50 -6.37 -3.14 16.16
CA TYR A 50 -6.96 -2.55 14.94
C TYR A 50 -6.38 -3.16 13.67
N PRO A 51 -6.42 -4.49 13.48
CA PRO A 51 -5.73 -5.17 12.39
C PRO A 51 -6.15 -4.73 10.99
N LYS A 52 -7.37 -4.21 10.84
CA LYS A 52 -7.89 -3.69 9.57
C LYS A 52 -7.40 -2.28 9.22
N TRP A 53 -6.67 -1.62 10.11
CA TRP A 53 -6.28 -0.22 9.98
C TRP A 53 -4.77 -0.03 9.95
N VAL A 54 -4.02 -1.11 10.07
CA VAL A 54 -2.56 -1.06 10.22
C VAL A 54 -1.91 -0.29 9.09
N ALA A 55 -1.02 0.63 9.47
CA ALA A 55 -0.01 1.15 8.56
C ALA A 55 1.38 0.88 9.15
N LEU A 56 2.41 0.85 8.30
CA LEU A 56 3.76 0.47 8.64
C LEU A 56 4.77 1.34 7.91
N ILE A 57 5.75 1.88 8.62
CA ILE A 57 6.95 2.49 8.05
C ILE A 57 8.15 1.62 8.40
N VAL A 58 8.96 1.26 7.41
CA VAL A 58 10.22 0.53 7.55
C VAL A 58 11.36 1.44 7.16
N PHE A 59 12.40 1.50 7.98
CA PHE A 59 13.60 2.30 7.76
C PHE A 59 14.75 1.48 7.18
N GLN A 60 15.73 2.15 6.59
CA GLN A 60 16.90 1.52 5.95
C GLN A 60 17.76 0.70 6.93
N ASP A 61 17.76 1.06 8.21
CA ASP A 61 18.46 0.34 9.28
C ASP A 61 17.69 -0.88 9.80
N GLY A 62 16.55 -1.22 9.20
CA GLY A 62 15.67 -2.31 9.62
C GLY A 62 14.73 -1.97 10.77
N GLY A 63 14.81 -0.76 11.34
CA GLY A 63 13.85 -0.27 12.31
C GLY A 63 12.47 -0.03 11.66
N TYR A 64 11.41 -0.15 12.44
CA TYR A 64 10.04 0.01 11.93
C TYR A 64 9.11 0.62 12.98
N TYR A 65 7.97 1.15 12.51
CA TYR A 65 6.88 1.61 13.36
C TYR A 65 5.55 1.25 12.73
N PHE A 66 4.66 0.71 13.56
CA PHE A 66 3.26 0.46 13.21
C PHE A 66 2.37 1.61 13.67
N TYR A 67 1.29 1.83 12.91
CA TYR A 67 0.26 2.84 13.19
C TYR A 67 -1.11 2.16 13.16
N ASP A 68 -2.04 2.71 13.92
CA ASP A 68 -3.44 2.27 13.98
C ASP A 68 -4.33 2.92 12.91
N GLY A 69 -3.73 3.62 11.95
CA GLY A 69 -4.37 4.21 10.78
C GLY A 69 -3.40 4.91 9.86
N ALA A 70 -3.79 5.08 8.60
CA ALA A 70 -3.00 5.79 7.60
C ALA A 70 -2.81 7.27 7.99
N LYS A 71 -3.81 7.90 8.62
CA LYS A 71 -3.72 9.29 9.09
C LYS A 71 -2.54 9.52 10.02
N ASP A 72 -2.35 8.67 11.03
CA ASP A 72 -1.25 8.80 11.96
C ASP A 72 0.10 8.47 11.30
N MET A 73 0.14 7.53 10.37
CA MET A 73 1.32 7.30 9.55
C MET A 73 1.71 8.57 8.76
N PHE A 74 0.77 9.26 8.11
CA PHE A 74 1.04 10.51 7.40
C PHE A 74 1.46 11.64 8.36
N LYS A 75 0.87 11.74 9.56
CA LYS A 75 1.37 12.70 10.60
C LYS A 75 2.84 12.48 10.91
N HIS A 76 3.24 11.21 11.04
CA HIS A 76 4.64 10.88 11.26
C HIS A 76 5.51 11.27 10.06
N LEU A 77 5.11 10.94 8.83
CA LEU A 77 5.85 11.29 7.62
C LEU A 77 6.09 12.79 7.51
N PHE A 78 5.09 13.61 7.83
CA PHE A 78 5.21 15.07 7.76
C PHE A 78 6.03 15.66 8.92
N ASN A 79 6.28 14.92 9.99
CA ASN A 79 7.06 15.38 11.12
C ASN A 79 7.85 14.24 11.79
N THR A 80 8.72 13.59 11.01
CA THR A 80 9.49 12.42 11.45
C THR A 80 10.32 12.73 12.70
N ALA A 81 10.96 13.89 12.75
CA ALA A 81 11.79 14.27 13.89
C ALA A 81 11.01 14.39 15.21
N LYS A 82 9.71 14.74 15.16
CA LYS A 82 8.86 14.82 16.34
C LYS A 82 8.55 13.45 16.93
N TYR A 83 8.25 12.46 16.07
CA TYR A 83 7.77 11.16 16.50
C TYR A 83 8.87 10.11 16.64
N THR A 84 10.00 10.32 15.95
CA THR A 84 11.20 9.47 16.00
C THR A 84 12.46 10.31 16.01
N PRO A 85 12.81 10.93 17.16
CA PRO A 85 14.02 11.73 17.27
C PRO A 85 15.25 10.93 16.84
N GLY A 86 16.10 11.56 16.02
CA GLY A 86 17.31 10.93 15.46
C GLY A 86 17.11 10.20 14.13
N ARG A 87 15.88 10.15 13.60
CA ARG A 87 15.57 9.64 12.24
C ARG A 87 15.09 10.76 11.34
N SER A 88 15.34 10.63 10.04
CA SER A 88 14.82 11.52 9.01
C SER A 88 13.92 10.76 8.03
N ALA A 89 13.03 11.47 7.35
CA ALA A 89 12.17 10.89 6.31
C ALA A 89 12.98 10.26 5.16
N GLU A 90 14.19 10.75 4.90
CA GLU A 90 15.09 10.22 3.86
C GLU A 90 15.61 8.81 4.15
N THR A 91 15.56 8.38 5.42
CA THR A 91 15.94 7.02 5.83
C THR A 91 14.80 6.02 5.73
N ILE A 92 13.62 6.45 5.30
CA ILE A 92 12.47 5.56 5.09
C ILE A 92 12.73 4.73 3.84
N LYS A 93 12.62 3.40 3.98
CA LYS A 93 12.79 2.43 2.91
C LYS A 93 11.46 2.07 2.25
N GLU A 94 10.49 1.66 3.05
CA GLU A 94 9.19 1.14 2.62
C GLU A 94 8.07 1.70 3.50
N ILE A 95 6.88 1.85 2.91
CA ILE A 95 5.69 2.31 3.61
C ILE A 95 4.52 1.46 3.15
N TYR A 96 3.77 0.92 4.11
CA TYR A 96 2.61 0.07 3.85
C TYR A 96 1.36 0.62 4.53
N VAL A 97 0.21 0.33 3.92
CA VAL A 97 -1.11 0.57 4.49
C VAL A 97 -1.99 -0.66 4.26
N THR A 98 -3.00 -0.88 5.09
CA THR A 98 -3.93 -1.99 4.91
C THR A 98 -5.00 -1.61 3.90
N ASP A 99 -5.13 -2.38 2.82
CA ASP A 99 -6.28 -2.29 1.91
C ASP A 99 -7.58 -2.52 2.68
N TYR A 100 -8.57 -1.65 2.46
CA TYR A 100 -9.79 -1.66 3.27
C TYR A 100 -10.66 -2.91 3.05
N TYR A 101 -10.74 -3.40 1.81
CA TYR A 101 -11.58 -4.56 1.48
C TYR A 101 -10.86 -5.88 1.72
N ASP A 102 -9.63 -6.02 1.26
CA ASP A 102 -8.90 -7.29 1.34
C ASP A 102 -8.19 -7.51 2.68
N VAL A 103 -8.01 -6.44 3.47
CA VAL A 103 -7.31 -6.48 4.77
C VAL A 103 -5.87 -7.00 4.63
N GLU A 104 -5.22 -6.63 3.53
CA GLU A 104 -3.83 -6.95 3.22
C GLU A 104 -2.97 -5.68 3.20
N LEU A 105 -1.68 -5.81 3.59
CA LEU A 105 -0.74 -4.68 3.48
C LEU A 105 -0.36 -4.47 2.02
N ILE A 106 -0.52 -3.25 1.55
CA ILE A 106 -0.17 -2.79 0.20
C ILE A 106 0.83 -1.64 0.27
N ASP A 107 1.59 -1.41 -0.79
CA ASP A 107 2.49 -0.25 -0.89
C ASP A 107 1.70 1.05 -0.82
N ALA A 108 1.96 1.83 0.23
CA ALA A 108 1.30 3.11 0.47
C ALA A 108 1.46 4.10 -0.68
N LYS A 109 2.60 4.08 -1.39
CA LYS A 109 2.89 5.02 -2.49
C LYS A 109 2.06 4.76 -3.74
N THR A 110 1.57 3.52 -3.92
CA THR A 110 0.75 3.12 -5.06
C THR A 110 -0.74 3.11 -4.74
N ALA A 111 -1.13 3.12 -3.46
CA ALA A 111 -2.49 3.09 -3.00
C ALA A 111 -3.32 4.32 -3.42
N PHE A 112 -4.64 4.14 -3.42
CA PHE A 112 -5.65 5.18 -3.51
C PHE A 112 -6.28 5.40 -2.14
N TYR A 113 -6.52 6.63 -1.75
CA TYR A 113 -7.03 6.99 -0.42
C TYR A 113 -8.36 7.70 -0.53
N VAL A 114 -9.43 7.12 0.00
CA VAL A 114 -10.72 7.81 0.12
C VAL A 114 -10.75 8.59 1.42
N ILE A 115 -11.19 9.86 1.34
CA ILE A 115 -11.39 10.73 2.50
C ILE A 115 -12.82 11.25 2.58
N GLY A 116 -13.24 11.59 3.80
CA GLY A 116 -14.53 12.26 4.04
C GLY A 116 -15.75 11.35 3.99
N SER A 117 -15.54 10.03 4.06
CA SER A 117 -16.60 9.02 4.16
C SER A 117 -17.29 9.04 5.53
N ASP A 118 -18.38 8.28 5.65
CA ASP A 118 -19.09 8.01 6.91
C ASP A 118 -18.44 6.90 7.74
N VAL A 119 -17.42 6.21 7.21
CA VAL A 119 -16.65 5.21 7.93
C VAL A 119 -15.57 5.89 8.77
N LEU A 120 -15.55 5.53 10.07
CA LEU A 120 -14.58 6.03 11.03
C LEU A 120 -13.54 4.98 11.37
N GLY A 121 -12.29 5.40 11.40
CA GLY A 121 -11.17 4.61 11.91
C GLY A 121 -11.01 4.71 13.43
N PRO A 122 -9.94 4.12 13.99
CA PRO A 122 -9.66 4.13 15.43
C PRO A 122 -9.58 5.54 16.02
N MET A 123 -9.13 6.51 15.23
CA MET A 123 -8.97 7.92 15.62
C MET A 123 -9.94 8.84 14.85
N GLY A 124 -11.20 8.40 14.65
CA GLY A 124 -12.23 9.19 13.96
C GLY A 124 -12.08 9.17 12.43
N HIS A 125 -12.25 10.32 11.77
CA HIS A 125 -12.12 10.40 10.32
C HIS A 125 -10.71 10.02 9.86
N GLU A 126 -10.64 9.23 8.76
CA GLU A 126 -9.42 8.55 8.34
C GLU A 126 -9.20 8.68 6.82
N LEU A 127 -8.01 8.29 6.36
CA LEU A 127 -7.75 7.97 4.96
C LEU A 127 -7.93 6.48 4.79
N LEU A 128 -8.88 6.05 3.95
CA LEU A 128 -9.14 4.64 3.70
C LEU A 128 -8.37 4.20 2.46
N PRO A 129 -7.39 3.28 2.60
CA PRO A 129 -6.56 2.86 1.49
C PRO A 129 -7.21 1.77 0.66
N PHE A 130 -6.96 1.80 -0.66
CA PHE A 130 -7.39 0.79 -1.63
C PHE A 130 -6.25 0.51 -2.60
N LYS A 131 -6.09 -0.74 -3.02
CA LYS A 131 -5.06 -1.17 -3.96
C LYS A 131 -5.31 -0.68 -5.39
N ASP A 132 -6.58 -0.49 -5.75
CA ASP A 132 -6.99 -0.07 -7.07
C ASP A 132 -8.04 1.06 -7.03
N ARG A 133 -8.17 1.75 -8.17
CA ARG A 133 -9.06 2.90 -8.30
C ARG A 133 -10.53 2.50 -8.34
N GLU A 134 -10.85 1.32 -8.83
CA GLU A 134 -12.24 0.83 -8.97
C GLU A 134 -12.84 0.61 -7.59
N SER A 135 -12.14 -0.12 -6.71
CA SER A 135 -12.51 -0.31 -5.31
C SER A 135 -12.63 1.01 -4.54
N ALA A 136 -11.71 1.94 -4.77
CA ALA A 136 -11.78 3.28 -4.15
C ALA A 136 -13.00 4.07 -4.62
N GLN A 137 -13.39 3.96 -5.90
CA GLN A 137 -14.55 4.65 -6.47
C GLN A 137 -15.86 4.05 -5.94
N GLU A 138 -15.98 2.72 -5.89
CA GLU A 138 -17.13 2.02 -5.31
C GLU A 138 -17.33 2.43 -3.85
N PHE A 139 -16.27 2.38 -3.05
CA PHE A 139 -16.32 2.80 -1.65
C PHE A 139 -16.71 4.27 -1.50
N LEU A 140 -16.18 5.17 -2.34
CA LEU A 140 -16.50 6.59 -2.31
C LEU A 140 -18.01 6.82 -2.50
N GLU A 141 -18.63 6.09 -3.43
CA GLU A 141 -20.07 6.20 -3.73
C GLU A 141 -20.92 5.61 -2.59
N ASP A 142 -20.58 4.42 -2.12
CA ASP A 142 -21.35 3.69 -1.09
C ASP A 142 -21.27 4.36 0.29
N HIS A 143 -20.13 4.97 0.61
CA HIS A 143 -19.84 5.56 1.92
C HIS A 143 -19.79 7.09 1.93
N LYS A 144 -20.38 7.75 0.92
CA LYS A 144 -20.46 9.22 0.82
C LYS A 144 -19.09 9.90 0.90
N GLY A 145 -18.06 9.24 0.37
CA GLY A 145 -16.70 9.78 0.32
C GLY A 145 -16.65 11.11 -0.45
N LYS A 146 -15.70 11.96 -0.13
CA LYS A 146 -15.57 13.29 -0.75
C LYS A 146 -14.55 13.31 -1.87
N SER A 147 -13.46 12.57 -1.72
CA SER A 147 -12.36 12.59 -2.69
C SER A 147 -11.54 11.30 -2.61
N ILE A 148 -10.96 10.94 -3.76
CA ILE A 148 -9.92 9.92 -3.87
C ILE A 148 -8.60 10.64 -4.09
N LEU A 149 -7.60 10.34 -3.30
CA LEU A 149 -6.27 10.94 -3.34
C LEU A 149 -5.22 9.88 -3.65
N ARG A 150 -4.12 10.32 -4.28
CA ARG A 150 -2.88 9.54 -4.33
C ARG A 150 -1.99 9.93 -3.16
N PHE A 151 -0.99 9.11 -2.86
CA PHE A 151 -0.04 9.36 -1.77
C PHE A 151 0.55 10.78 -1.79
N GLN A 152 0.96 11.27 -2.96
CA GLN A 152 1.58 12.59 -3.12
C GLN A 152 0.60 13.75 -2.98
N GLU A 153 -0.71 13.48 -3.05
CA GLU A 153 -1.76 14.49 -2.92
C GLU A 153 -2.19 14.68 -1.46
N VAL A 154 -1.79 13.76 -0.56
CA VAL A 154 -2.02 13.92 0.88
C VAL A 154 -1.11 15.01 1.42
N THR A 155 -1.70 16.01 2.06
CA THR A 155 -0.98 17.17 2.62
C THR A 155 -1.24 17.31 4.13
N PRO A 156 -0.38 18.04 4.87
CA PRO A 156 -0.64 18.35 6.28
C PRO A 156 -2.02 18.98 6.51
N ALA A 157 -2.46 19.87 5.62
CA ALA A 157 -3.77 20.52 5.74
C ALA A 157 -4.96 19.54 5.63
N ILE A 158 -4.83 18.50 4.78
CA ILE A 158 -5.81 17.42 4.68
C ILE A 158 -5.86 16.66 6.01
N ILE A 159 -4.71 16.26 6.55
CA ILE A 159 -4.62 15.55 7.82
C ILE A 159 -5.27 16.36 8.96
N GLU A 160 -4.94 17.63 9.09
CA GLU A 160 -5.56 18.52 10.07
C GLU A 160 -7.08 18.62 9.89
N SER A 161 -7.58 18.63 8.64
CA SER A 161 -9.01 18.67 8.37
C SER A 161 -9.75 17.42 8.85
N LEU A 162 -9.11 16.26 8.81
CA LEU A 162 -9.66 15.00 9.32
C LEU A 162 -9.71 15.01 10.85
N ASP A 163 -8.70 15.59 11.51
CA ASP A 163 -8.69 15.71 12.98
C ASP A 163 -9.78 16.66 13.50
N ARG A 164 -10.07 17.76 12.80
CA ARG A 164 -11.12 18.74 13.21
C ARG A 164 -12.55 18.25 13.09
N ARG A 165 -12.77 17.12 12.44
CA ARG A 165 -14.10 16.51 12.26
C ARG A 165 -14.45 15.46 13.31
N GLN A 166 -13.60 15.31 14.30
CA GLN A 166 -13.82 14.38 15.44
C GLN A 166 -14.95 14.83 16.31
#